data_c381d0fd43956f6bf49ec84073998c18
#
_entry.id   c381d0fd43956f6bf49ec84073998c18
#
_cell.length_a   1.000
_cell.length_b   1.000
_cell.length_c   1.000
_cell.angle_alpha   90.00
_cell.angle_beta   90.00
_cell.angle_gamma   90.00
#
_symmetry.space_group_name_H-M   'P 1'
#
loop_
_entity.id
_entity.type
_entity.pdbx_description
1 polymer ?
#
loop_
_entity_poly.entity_id
_entity_poly.type
_entity_poly.pdbx_seq_one_letter_code
_entity_poly.pdbx_strand_id
1 'polypeptide(L)' 'ELSSAMGTLNAREKKILSLRFYAGKTQMEVAGEIGISQAQVSRLEKQAIGKIRGSVFPS' A
#
# COMPACT_ATOMS: atom_id res chain seq x y z
N GLU A 1 -15.93 1.53 -12.14
CA GLU A 1 -16.40 2.23 -10.95
C GLU A 1 -15.25 2.80 -10.15
N LEU A 2 -15.48 3.92 -9.53
CA LEU A 2 -14.45 4.56 -8.71
C LEU A 2 -14.03 3.67 -7.55
N SER A 3 -14.98 2.97 -6.96
CA SER A 3 -14.70 2.14 -5.81
C SER A 3 -13.89 0.91 -6.16
N SER A 4 -13.86 0.48 -7.41
CA SER A 4 -13.17 -0.75 -7.74
C SER A 4 -11.66 -0.64 -7.58
N ALA A 5 -11.07 0.51 -7.86
CA ALA A 5 -9.63 0.69 -7.67
C ALA A 5 -9.25 0.57 -6.19
N MET A 6 -10.05 1.20 -5.33
CA MET A 6 -9.81 1.11 -3.89
C MET A 6 -10.21 -0.26 -3.36
N GLY A 7 -11.23 -0.86 -3.96
CA GLY A 7 -11.70 -2.16 -3.54
C GLY A 7 -10.71 -3.29 -3.77
N THR A 8 -9.74 -3.10 -4.66
CA THR A 8 -8.73 -4.13 -4.88
C THR A 8 -7.65 -4.15 -3.80
N LEU A 9 -7.58 -3.10 -2.97
CA LEU A 9 -6.60 -3.03 -1.91
C LEU A 9 -7.20 -3.56 -0.62
N ASN A 10 -6.45 -4.41 0.08
CA ASN A 10 -6.90 -4.83 1.40
C ASN A 10 -6.55 -3.76 2.44
N ALA A 11 -7.07 -3.94 3.66
CA ALA A 11 -6.89 -2.94 4.71
C ALA A 11 -5.41 -2.68 5.02
N ARG A 12 -4.61 -3.74 4.98
CA ARG A 12 -3.18 -3.61 5.27
C ARG A 12 -2.47 -2.80 4.20
N GLU A 13 -2.80 -3.03 2.95
CA GLU A 13 -2.20 -2.27 1.85
C GLU A 13 -2.56 -0.80 1.94
N LYS A 14 -3.82 -0.52 2.23
CA LYS A 14 -4.25 0.87 2.41
C LYS A 14 -3.52 1.53 3.56
N LYS A 15 -3.36 0.83 4.66
CA LYS A 15 -2.67 1.36 5.82
C LYS A 15 -1.21 1.67 5.50
N ILE A 16 -0.54 0.75 4.80
CA ILE A 16 0.85 0.95 4.43
C ILE A 16 1.01 2.17 3.54
N LEU A 17 0.17 2.29 2.51
CA LEU A 17 0.25 3.43 1.61
C LEU A 17 -0.02 4.74 2.35
N SER A 18 -0.98 4.73 3.25
CA SER A 18 -1.31 5.91 4.02
C SER A 18 -0.12 6.35 4.88
N LEU A 19 0.50 5.41 5.58
CA LEU A 19 1.63 5.74 6.43
C LEU A 19 2.85 6.19 5.62
N ARG A 20 3.06 5.59 4.45
CA ARG A 20 4.20 5.93 3.63
C ARG A 20 4.04 7.28 2.93
N PHE A 21 2.87 7.58 2.41
CA PHE A 21 2.70 8.72 1.53
C PHE A 21 2.02 9.90 2.20
N TYR A 22 1.19 9.67 3.19
CA TYR A 22 0.56 10.77 3.92
C TYR A 22 1.33 11.14 5.17
N ALA A 23 1.73 10.15 5.95
CA ALA A 23 2.45 10.40 7.19
C ALA A 23 3.95 10.53 6.99
N GLY A 24 4.47 10.11 5.84
CA GLY A 24 5.88 10.24 5.53
C GLY A 24 6.79 9.30 6.30
N LYS A 25 6.26 8.16 6.75
CA LYS A 25 7.05 7.21 7.51
C LYS A 25 7.89 6.33 6.60
N THR A 26 9.02 5.87 7.14
CA THR A 26 9.86 4.92 6.42
C THR A 26 9.24 3.53 6.47
N GLN A 27 9.75 2.64 5.61
CA GLN A 27 9.27 1.26 5.61
C GLN A 27 9.51 0.59 6.96
N MET A 28 10.63 0.88 7.59
CA MET A 28 10.92 0.32 8.91
C MET A 28 9.94 0.81 9.96
N GLU A 29 9.62 2.09 9.91
CA GLU A 29 8.66 2.65 10.86
C GLU A 29 7.28 2.03 10.66
N VAL A 30 6.88 1.88 9.41
CA VAL A 30 5.60 1.26 9.09
C VAL A 30 5.58 -0.19 9.58
N ALA A 31 6.68 -0.91 9.35
CA ALA A 31 6.77 -2.30 9.80
C ALA A 31 6.56 -2.41 11.31
N GLY A 32 7.19 -1.50 12.07
CA GLY A 32 7.03 -1.49 13.51
C GLY A 32 5.61 -1.17 13.95
N GLU A 33 4.96 -0.25 13.26
CA GLU A 33 3.59 0.12 13.62
C GLU A 33 2.59 -0.99 13.34
N ILE A 34 2.77 -1.66 12.20
CA ILE A 34 1.83 -2.71 11.79
C ILE A 34 2.17 -4.04 12.43
N GLY A 35 3.44 -4.24 12.79
CA GLY A 35 3.88 -5.47 13.41
C GLY A 35 4.26 -6.55 12.40
N ILE A 36 4.86 -6.13 11.29
CA ILE A 36 5.36 -7.06 10.27
C ILE A 36 6.80 -6.70 9.94
N SER A 37 7.43 -7.49 9.09
CA SER A 37 8.82 -7.20 8.71
C SER A 37 8.88 -6.11 7.66
N GLN A 38 10.05 -5.45 7.57
CA GLN A 38 10.26 -4.43 6.55
C GLN A 38 10.15 -5.04 5.15
N ALA A 39 10.63 -6.26 4.97
CA ALA A 39 10.53 -6.92 3.67
C ALA A 39 9.07 -7.11 3.27
N GLN A 40 8.22 -7.42 4.23
CA GLN A 40 6.79 -7.54 3.97
C GLN A 40 6.18 -6.20 3.58
N VAL A 41 6.57 -5.13 4.29
CA VAL A 41 6.09 -3.79 3.94
C VAL A 41 6.47 -3.46 2.51
N SER A 42 7.72 -3.71 2.14
CA SER A 42 8.19 -3.42 0.79
C SER A 42 7.38 -4.19 -0.26
N ARG A 43 7.14 -5.46 0.00
CA ARG A 43 6.38 -6.30 -0.93
C ARG A 43 4.94 -5.83 -1.06
N LEU A 44 4.30 -5.55 0.08
CA LEU A 44 2.92 -5.10 0.07
C LEU A 44 2.77 -3.74 -0.59
N GLU A 45 3.74 -2.87 -0.36
CA GLU A 45 3.73 -1.56 -0.99
C GLU A 45 3.80 -1.69 -2.51
N LYS A 46 4.69 -2.53 -3.00
CA LYS A 46 4.81 -2.75 -4.44
C LYS A 46 3.54 -3.35 -5.03
N GLN A 47 2.94 -4.30 -4.33
CA GLN A 47 1.70 -4.92 -4.78
C GLN A 47 0.58 -3.89 -4.85
N ALA A 48 0.47 -3.06 -3.82
CA ALA A 48 -0.57 -2.04 -3.77
C ALA A 48 -0.41 -1.04 -4.91
N ILE A 49 0.81 -0.58 -5.13
CA ILE A 49 1.08 0.36 -6.20
C ILE A 49 0.76 -0.27 -7.56
N GLY A 50 1.12 -1.53 -7.73
CA GLY A 50 0.81 -2.24 -8.97
C GLY A 50 -0.68 -2.33 -9.23
N LYS A 51 -1.46 -2.60 -8.19
CA LYS A 51 -2.91 -2.65 -8.32
C LYS A 51 -3.49 -1.31 -8.70
N ILE A 52 -3.02 -0.25 -8.07
CA ILE A 52 -3.50 1.09 -8.37
C ILE A 52 -3.15 1.48 -9.80
N ARG A 53 -1.92 1.20 -10.22
CA ARG A 53 -1.49 1.55 -11.57
C ARG A 53 -2.27 0.79 -12.61
N GLY A 54 -2.55 -0.49 -12.34
CA GLY A 54 -3.35 -1.28 -13.26
C GLY A 54 -4.77 -0.79 -13.38
N SER A 55 -5.31 -0.20 -12.31
CA SER A 55 -6.66 0.34 -12.34
C SER A 55 -6.72 1.73 -12.96
N VAL A 56 -5.72 2.55 -12.69
CA VAL A 56 -5.72 3.96 -13.13
C VAL A 56 -5.25 4.08 -14.57
N PHE A 57 -4.38 3.19 -15.01
CA PHE A 57 -3.82 3.23 -16.36
C PHE A 57 -4.22 1.97 -17.11
N PRO A 58 -5.41 1.98 -17.67
CA PRO A 58 -5.95 0.77 -18.27
C PRO A 58 -5.27 0.32 -19.55
N SER A 59 -4.53 1.16 -20.18
CA SER A 59 -3.88 0.79 -21.44
C SER A 59 -2.86 -0.32 -21.31
#